data_d52ebbffa4fbf5102692aa15d83d7423
#
_entry.id   d52ebbffa4fbf5102692aa15d83d7423
#
_cell.length_a   1.000
_cell.length_b   1.000
_cell.length_c   1.000
_cell.angle_alpha   90.00
_cell.angle_beta   90.00
_cell.angle_gamma   90.00
#
_symmetry.space_group_name_H-M   'P 1'
#
loop_
_entity.id
_entity.type
_entity.pdbx_description
1 polymer ?
#
loop_
_entity_poly.entity_id
_entity_poly.type
_entity_poly.pdbx_seq_one_letter_code
_entity_poly.pdbx_strand_id
1 'polypeptide(L)'
;MKSRLHSFLEGIKIVDVSRYLPGPLASLLLNDMGAQVIKVEPPGGDGLKEVGPHFEDGRPAWHASVNAGKKLLTVDFRSESDKRALLDLIATADVLIESFRPGVMASMGFDLQALREKYPALIVVSLSGYGQGGPLEQAAGHDNNYLSTAGFWAGVGSSKMLPSLIFPPLADCLGSLFAMSAILGAIHARHKDGQGCYIDIALADVVSPLMSFDLAGLGCSASMPLRSEGLLSGGWACYKIYQTADDREVALGAVEPKFWATFCAAAGRLDWTDRQAEALPQVALQNEVTAFFRNYSLQEILSRFENVDCCLTTVLHIQESVQSDYARERGIVKKAQGHPGYEALFPALINGVPPQGRRPLSQLDGP
;
A
#
# COMPACT_ATOMS: atom_id res chain seq x y z
N MET A 1 -22.37 9.60 -14.81
CA MET A 1 -22.90 9.15 -13.50
C MET A 1 -21.87 9.42 -12.42
N LYS A 2 -22.29 9.71 -11.18
CA LYS A 2 -21.37 9.77 -10.05
C LYS A 2 -21.15 8.34 -9.51
N SER A 3 -19.93 8.01 -9.09
CA SER A 3 -19.65 6.72 -8.46
C SER A 3 -20.41 6.60 -7.14
N ARG A 4 -21.00 5.42 -6.89
CA ARG A 4 -21.68 5.13 -5.62
C ARG A 4 -20.70 4.96 -4.44
N LEU A 5 -19.41 4.91 -4.70
CA LEU A 5 -18.38 4.70 -3.66
C LEU A 5 -18.55 5.67 -2.49
N HIS A 6 -18.79 6.95 -2.76
CA HIS A 6 -18.96 7.99 -1.73
C HIS A 6 -20.15 7.78 -0.79
N SER A 7 -21.09 6.91 -1.13
CA SER A 7 -22.22 6.62 -0.24
C SER A 7 -21.96 5.45 0.72
N PHE A 8 -20.81 4.78 0.63
CA PHE A 8 -20.54 3.60 1.47
C PHE A 8 -20.36 3.96 2.94
N LEU A 9 -19.73 5.09 3.20
CA LEU A 9 -19.45 5.58 4.54
C LEU A 9 -20.05 6.99 4.78
N GLU A 10 -21.11 7.33 4.05
CA GLU A 10 -21.84 8.57 4.27
C GLU A 10 -22.38 8.62 5.71
N GLY A 11 -22.10 9.73 6.41
CA GLY A 11 -22.46 9.91 7.82
C GLY A 11 -21.41 9.41 8.83
N ILE A 12 -20.39 8.66 8.39
CA ILE A 12 -19.29 8.23 9.27
C ILE A 12 -18.28 9.37 9.44
N LYS A 13 -17.93 9.67 10.69
CA LYS A 13 -16.98 10.70 11.09
C LYS A 13 -15.71 10.08 11.69
N ILE A 14 -14.56 10.42 11.12
CA ILE A 14 -13.25 9.91 11.52
C ILE A 14 -12.38 11.05 12.01
N VAL A 15 -11.83 10.90 13.20
CA VAL A 15 -10.78 11.78 13.75
C VAL A 15 -9.44 11.07 13.55
N ASP A 16 -8.56 11.67 12.76
CA ASP A 16 -7.26 11.12 12.39
C ASP A 16 -6.15 11.95 13.03
N VAL A 17 -5.62 11.49 14.16
CA VAL A 17 -4.47 12.09 14.87
C VAL A 17 -3.14 11.40 14.50
N SER A 18 -3.16 10.45 13.56
CA SER A 18 -1.99 9.70 13.11
C SER A 18 -1.02 10.57 12.31
N ARG A 19 0.18 10.07 12.05
CA ARG A 19 1.25 10.80 11.37
C ARG A 19 1.86 9.98 10.23
N TYR A 20 2.60 10.68 9.37
CA TYR A 20 3.33 10.12 8.24
C TYR A 20 2.42 9.44 7.21
N LEU A 21 2.58 8.11 6.98
CA LEU A 21 1.92 7.40 5.90
C LEU A 21 0.79 6.46 6.35
N PRO A 22 0.98 5.53 7.32
CA PRO A 22 0.02 4.43 7.52
C PRO A 22 -1.40 4.89 7.86
N GLY A 23 -1.55 5.70 8.90
CA GLY A 23 -2.86 6.23 9.31
C GLY A 23 -3.46 7.20 8.31
N PRO A 24 -2.70 8.21 7.83
CA PRO A 24 -3.20 9.13 6.81
C PRO A 24 -3.65 8.45 5.52
N LEU A 25 -2.97 7.39 5.04
CA LEU A 25 -3.42 6.65 3.87
C LEU A 25 -4.68 5.82 4.16
N ALA A 26 -4.79 5.20 5.35
CA ALA A 26 -5.99 4.49 5.74
C ALA A 26 -7.22 5.42 5.75
N SER A 27 -7.10 6.57 6.40
CA SER A 27 -8.18 7.56 6.48
C SER A 27 -8.48 8.24 5.13
N LEU A 28 -7.48 8.37 4.23
CA LEU A 28 -7.70 8.82 2.86
C LEU A 28 -8.61 7.87 2.08
N LEU A 29 -8.35 6.56 2.16
CA LEU A 29 -9.16 5.56 1.47
C LEU A 29 -10.59 5.48 2.02
N LEU A 30 -10.76 5.66 3.34
CA LEU A 30 -12.08 5.78 3.95
C LEU A 30 -12.80 7.08 3.54
N ASN A 31 -12.06 8.17 3.34
CA ASN A 31 -12.61 9.42 2.79
C ASN A 31 -13.11 9.23 1.35
N ASP A 32 -12.40 8.47 0.51
CA ASP A 32 -12.87 8.12 -0.84
C ASP A 32 -14.21 7.37 -0.82
N MET A 33 -14.48 6.61 0.25
CA MET A 33 -15.75 5.91 0.47
C MET A 33 -16.85 6.81 1.03
N GLY A 34 -16.56 8.08 1.33
CA GLY A 34 -17.52 9.07 1.79
C GLY A 34 -17.48 9.40 3.28
N ALA A 35 -16.55 8.84 4.05
CA ALA A 35 -16.37 9.24 5.44
C ALA A 35 -15.90 10.70 5.54
N GLN A 36 -16.40 11.44 6.51
CA GLN A 36 -15.87 12.74 6.89
C GLN A 36 -14.62 12.57 7.72
N VAL A 37 -13.47 12.88 7.18
CA VAL A 37 -12.19 12.77 7.88
C VAL A 37 -11.70 14.13 8.35
N ILE A 38 -11.42 14.22 9.65
CA ILE A 38 -10.79 15.38 10.28
C ILE A 38 -9.38 14.97 10.67
N LYS A 39 -8.40 15.46 9.91
CA LYS A 39 -6.98 15.32 10.20
C LYS A 39 -6.57 16.28 11.28
N VAL A 40 -6.00 15.80 12.36
CA VAL A 40 -5.51 16.62 13.48
C VAL A 40 -3.99 16.69 13.41
N GLU A 41 -3.44 17.89 13.44
CA GLU A 41 -1.99 18.13 13.43
C GLU A 41 -1.59 19.11 14.55
N PRO A 42 -0.38 18.98 15.12
CA PRO A 42 0.14 19.97 16.03
C PRO A 42 0.45 21.29 15.31
N PRO A 43 0.67 22.40 16.02
CA PRO A 43 1.31 23.57 15.45
C PRO A 43 2.65 23.19 14.79
N GLY A 44 2.86 23.60 13.56
CA GLY A 44 3.99 23.15 12.73
C GLY A 44 3.65 21.97 11.80
N GLY A 45 2.60 21.22 12.11
CA GLY A 45 2.07 20.19 11.21
C GLY A 45 2.62 18.78 11.42
N ASP A 46 2.32 17.89 10.48
CA ASP A 46 2.82 16.53 10.43
C ASP A 46 4.27 16.51 9.93
N GLY A 47 5.13 15.66 10.50
CA GLY A 47 6.53 15.48 10.06
C GLY A 47 6.68 15.07 8.59
N LEU A 48 5.63 14.55 7.96
CA LEU A 48 5.62 14.26 6.52
C LEU A 48 5.78 15.53 5.66
N LYS A 49 5.56 16.71 6.23
CA LYS A 49 5.81 18.00 5.55
C LYS A 49 7.29 18.30 5.34
N GLU A 50 8.15 17.72 6.18
CA GLU A 50 9.59 17.94 6.18
C GLU A 50 10.34 16.95 5.25
N VAL A 51 9.65 15.93 4.72
CA VAL A 51 10.25 14.88 3.90
C VAL A 51 9.61 14.80 2.52
N GLY A 52 10.41 14.36 1.54
CA GLY A 52 9.97 14.21 0.16
C GLY A 52 10.01 15.52 -0.64
N PRO A 53 9.54 15.46 -1.90
CA PRO A 53 9.57 16.62 -2.80
C PRO A 53 8.48 17.64 -2.44
N HIS A 54 8.72 18.88 -2.86
CA HIS A 54 7.74 19.96 -2.82
C HIS A 54 7.29 20.32 -4.24
N PHE A 55 6.05 20.74 -4.38
CA PHE A 55 5.58 21.36 -5.61
C PHE A 55 6.21 22.74 -5.80
N GLU A 56 6.13 23.30 -7.01
CA GLU A 56 6.65 24.64 -7.30
C GLU A 56 6.05 25.75 -6.43
N ASP A 57 4.83 25.54 -5.93
CA ASP A 57 4.16 26.45 -5.00
C ASP A 57 4.57 26.25 -3.52
N GLY A 58 5.58 25.42 -3.26
CA GLY A 58 6.13 25.15 -1.93
C GLY A 58 5.35 24.15 -1.09
N ARG A 59 4.21 23.61 -1.56
CA ARG A 59 3.45 22.62 -0.80
C ARG A 59 4.17 21.26 -0.79
N PRO A 60 4.25 20.57 0.37
CA PRO A 60 4.88 19.25 0.48
C PRO A 60 4.02 18.20 -0.25
N ALA A 61 4.59 17.57 -1.29
CA ALA A 61 3.84 16.72 -2.22
C ALA A 61 3.28 15.45 -1.54
N TRP A 62 4.08 14.78 -0.72
CA TRP A 62 3.64 13.56 -0.04
C TRP A 62 2.54 13.83 0.99
N HIS A 63 2.67 14.91 1.77
CA HIS A 63 1.62 15.32 2.71
C HIS A 63 0.31 15.66 1.98
N ALA A 64 0.39 16.40 0.88
CA ALA A 64 -0.78 16.75 0.09
C ALA A 64 -1.47 15.52 -0.51
N SER A 65 -0.70 14.51 -0.95
CA SER A 65 -1.25 13.31 -1.58
C SER A 65 -2.06 12.43 -0.62
N VAL A 66 -1.63 12.27 0.63
CA VAL A 66 -2.30 11.40 1.61
C VAL A 66 -3.37 12.13 2.45
N ASN A 67 -3.48 13.45 2.31
CA ASN A 67 -4.46 14.24 3.07
C ASN A 67 -5.49 14.97 2.19
N ALA A 68 -5.48 14.73 0.88
CA ALA A 68 -6.50 15.27 -0.03
C ALA A 68 -7.92 14.86 0.40
N GLY A 69 -8.87 15.78 0.30
CA GLY A 69 -10.28 15.56 0.66
C GLY A 69 -10.62 15.69 2.14
N LYS A 70 -9.63 15.70 3.02
CA LYS A 70 -9.83 15.82 4.48
C LYS A 70 -10.03 17.28 4.92
N LYS A 71 -10.54 17.44 6.14
CA LYS A 71 -10.53 18.71 6.89
C LYS A 71 -9.36 18.71 7.87
N LEU A 72 -8.65 19.83 8.00
CA LEU A 72 -7.51 19.99 8.90
C LEU A 72 -7.92 20.77 10.15
N LEU A 73 -7.61 20.21 11.32
CA LEU A 73 -7.68 20.88 12.62
C LEU A 73 -6.28 20.96 13.23
N THR A 74 -5.84 22.16 13.58
CA THR A 74 -4.58 22.32 14.31
C THR A 74 -4.86 22.32 15.81
N VAL A 75 -4.13 21.47 16.56
CA VAL A 75 -4.29 21.29 18.02
C VAL A 75 -2.94 21.38 18.71
N ASP A 76 -2.75 22.36 19.59
CA ASP A 76 -1.61 22.34 20.52
C ASP A 76 -1.93 21.42 21.70
N PHE A 77 -1.33 20.24 21.72
CA PHE A 77 -1.52 19.23 22.77
C PHE A 77 -1.05 19.70 24.17
N ARG A 78 -0.46 20.90 24.31
CA ARG A 78 -0.12 21.54 25.57
C ARG A 78 -1.18 22.53 26.02
N SER A 79 -2.09 22.94 25.15
CA SER A 79 -3.20 23.87 25.42
C SER A 79 -4.42 23.12 25.94
N GLU A 80 -4.87 23.44 27.13
CA GLU A 80 -6.06 22.80 27.72
C GLU A 80 -7.36 23.14 26.95
N SER A 81 -7.45 24.30 26.31
CA SER A 81 -8.58 24.64 25.44
C SER A 81 -8.61 23.77 24.20
N ASP A 82 -7.44 23.55 23.56
CA ASP A 82 -7.34 22.75 22.34
C ASP A 82 -7.57 21.26 22.64
N LYS A 83 -7.06 20.76 23.77
CA LYS A 83 -7.36 19.40 24.23
C LYS A 83 -8.85 19.20 24.43
N ARG A 84 -9.54 20.17 25.04
CA ARG A 84 -10.98 20.11 25.24
C ARG A 84 -11.73 20.09 23.92
N ALA A 85 -11.36 20.96 22.97
CA ALA A 85 -11.93 20.96 21.62
C ALA A 85 -11.74 19.63 20.90
N LEU A 86 -10.56 19.00 21.04
CA LEU A 86 -10.32 17.67 20.48
C LEU A 86 -11.17 16.59 21.17
N LEU A 87 -11.33 16.63 22.49
CA LEU A 87 -12.20 15.70 23.22
C LEU A 87 -13.67 15.84 22.78
N ASP A 88 -14.15 17.07 22.58
CA ASP A 88 -15.51 17.33 22.08
C ASP A 88 -15.68 16.79 20.65
N LEU A 89 -14.65 16.90 19.83
CA LEU A 89 -14.64 16.33 18.49
C LEU A 89 -14.68 14.78 18.53
N ILE A 90 -13.86 14.15 19.38
CA ILE A 90 -13.83 12.70 19.59
C ILE A 90 -15.18 12.19 20.11
N ALA A 91 -15.83 12.93 20.98
CA ALA A 91 -17.15 12.56 21.54
C ALA A 91 -18.24 12.38 20.47
N THR A 92 -18.06 12.98 19.30
CA THR A 92 -19.00 12.89 18.16
C THR A 92 -18.46 12.04 17.01
N ALA A 93 -17.29 11.44 17.18
CA ALA A 93 -16.65 10.63 16.14
C ALA A 93 -17.11 9.17 16.19
N ASP A 94 -17.10 8.53 15.04
CA ASP A 94 -17.31 7.09 14.91
C ASP A 94 -16.00 6.32 15.08
N VAL A 95 -14.90 6.92 14.59
CA VAL A 95 -13.58 6.30 14.57
C VAL A 95 -12.53 7.32 15.00
N LEU A 96 -11.63 6.90 15.88
CA LEU A 96 -10.39 7.60 16.24
C LEU A 96 -9.20 6.77 15.72
N ILE A 97 -8.36 7.38 14.87
CA ILE A 97 -7.13 6.75 14.36
C ILE A 97 -5.93 7.48 14.95
N GLU A 98 -5.01 6.74 15.56
CA GLU A 98 -3.74 7.26 16.07
C GLU A 98 -2.57 6.37 15.63
N SER A 99 -1.33 6.88 15.69
CA SER A 99 -0.13 6.13 15.31
C SER A 99 1.08 6.39 16.22
N PHE A 100 0.82 6.61 17.48
CA PHE A 100 1.87 6.87 18.46
C PHE A 100 2.35 5.57 19.11
N ARG A 101 3.51 5.64 19.76
CA ARG A 101 3.97 4.55 20.62
C ARG A 101 3.05 4.40 21.84
N PRO A 102 3.00 3.20 22.43
CA PRO A 102 2.21 2.96 23.64
C PRO A 102 2.46 4.01 24.71
N GLY A 103 1.38 4.50 25.29
CA GLY A 103 1.41 5.49 26.37
C GLY A 103 1.50 6.95 25.91
N VAL A 104 1.85 7.26 24.67
CA VAL A 104 1.99 8.65 24.20
C VAL A 104 0.66 9.40 24.19
N MET A 105 -0.43 8.80 23.70
CA MET A 105 -1.77 9.40 23.75
C MET A 105 -2.19 9.72 25.19
N ALA A 106 -1.97 8.80 26.11
CA ALA A 106 -2.26 9.02 27.54
C ALA A 106 -1.43 10.15 28.12
N SER A 107 -0.13 10.26 27.78
CA SER A 107 0.74 11.35 28.23
C SER A 107 0.31 12.72 27.71
N MET A 108 -0.37 12.77 26.57
CA MET A 108 -0.97 13.99 26.01
C MET A 108 -2.35 14.33 26.63
N GLY A 109 -2.88 13.46 27.50
CA GLY A 109 -4.18 13.64 28.15
C GLY A 109 -5.33 12.89 27.46
N PHE A 110 -5.04 11.97 26.55
CA PHE A 110 -6.03 11.16 25.81
C PHE A 110 -5.82 9.68 26.12
N ASP A 111 -6.29 9.24 27.31
CA ASP A 111 -6.28 7.83 27.65
C ASP A 111 -7.30 7.08 26.79
N LEU A 112 -6.83 6.17 25.95
CA LEU A 112 -7.67 5.46 24.96
C LEU A 112 -8.65 4.51 25.64
N GLN A 113 -8.30 3.93 26.80
CA GLN A 113 -9.21 3.08 27.57
C GLN A 113 -10.34 3.92 28.16
N ALA A 114 -10.01 5.03 28.83
CA ALA A 114 -11.00 5.94 29.39
C ALA A 114 -11.93 6.53 28.31
N LEU A 115 -11.40 6.84 27.13
CA LEU A 115 -12.22 7.30 25.99
C LEU A 115 -13.23 6.23 25.55
N ARG A 116 -12.85 4.97 25.47
CA ARG A 116 -13.74 3.86 25.10
C ARG A 116 -14.79 3.57 26.15
N GLU A 117 -14.43 3.65 27.44
CA GLU A 117 -15.39 3.52 28.56
C GLU A 117 -16.42 4.64 28.52
N LYS A 118 -16.00 5.86 28.22
CA LYS A 118 -16.87 7.03 28.10
C LYS A 118 -17.73 7.03 26.85
N TYR A 119 -17.20 6.53 25.73
CA TYR A 119 -17.84 6.50 24.42
C TYR A 119 -17.88 5.05 23.88
N PRO A 120 -18.79 4.18 24.38
CA PRO A 120 -18.77 2.74 24.07
C PRO A 120 -18.94 2.41 22.59
N ALA A 121 -19.51 3.32 21.79
CA ALA A 121 -19.67 3.12 20.34
C ALA A 121 -18.44 3.58 19.54
N LEU A 122 -17.43 4.20 20.17
CA LEU A 122 -16.22 4.65 19.49
C LEU A 122 -15.34 3.47 19.08
N ILE A 123 -14.95 3.44 17.81
CA ILE A 123 -13.92 2.53 17.30
C ILE A 123 -12.57 3.25 17.43
N VAL A 124 -11.66 2.70 18.20
CA VAL A 124 -10.30 3.24 18.39
C VAL A 124 -9.31 2.36 17.67
N VAL A 125 -8.44 2.96 16.85
CA VAL A 125 -7.44 2.26 16.04
C VAL A 125 -6.06 2.82 16.32
N SER A 126 -5.18 1.99 16.83
CA SER A 126 -3.75 2.28 16.99
C SER A 126 -2.95 1.58 15.90
N LEU A 127 -2.19 2.37 15.11
CA LEU A 127 -1.23 1.85 14.14
C LEU A 127 0.18 2.16 14.64
N SER A 128 0.87 1.18 15.17
CA SER A 128 2.24 1.36 15.68
C SER A 128 3.20 0.36 15.06
N GLY A 129 4.51 0.60 15.20
CA GLY A 129 5.53 -0.23 14.55
C GLY A 129 5.44 -1.71 14.94
N TYR A 130 5.28 -1.96 16.25
CA TYR A 130 5.35 -3.31 16.83
C TYR A 130 4.15 -3.64 17.73
N GLY A 131 3.04 -2.90 17.58
CA GLY A 131 1.84 -3.08 18.40
C GLY A 131 1.89 -2.32 19.72
N GLN A 132 0.79 -2.41 20.45
CA GLN A 132 0.59 -1.70 21.73
C GLN A 132 1.00 -2.56 22.95
N GLY A 133 1.64 -3.73 22.70
CA GLY A 133 2.17 -4.63 23.71
C GLY A 133 3.28 -5.52 23.16
N GLY A 134 4.02 -6.18 24.07
CA GLY A 134 5.07 -7.11 23.69
C GLY A 134 6.49 -6.54 23.78
N PRO A 135 7.52 -7.36 23.48
CA PRO A 135 8.91 -7.03 23.77
C PRO A 135 9.47 -5.87 22.95
N LEU A 136 8.84 -5.50 21.84
CA LEU A 136 9.29 -4.43 20.95
C LEU A 136 8.38 -3.20 20.96
N GLU A 137 7.37 -3.14 21.82
CA GLU A 137 6.35 -2.06 21.83
C GLU A 137 6.95 -0.65 21.89
N GLN A 138 8.08 -0.47 22.56
CA GLN A 138 8.79 0.81 22.67
C GLN A 138 9.96 0.95 21.68
N ALA A 139 10.20 -0.06 20.81
CA ALA A 139 11.31 -0.02 19.88
C ALA A 139 11.06 1.02 18.77
N ALA A 140 12.11 1.71 18.36
CA ALA A 140 12.09 2.56 17.17
C ALA A 140 12.12 1.71 15.91
N GLY A 141 11.38 2.12 14.88
CA GLY A 141 11.40 1.47 13.58
C GLY A 141 10.69 2.28 12.52
N HIS A 142 11.01 1.95 11.29
CA HIS A 142 10.34 2.36 10.07
C HIS A 142 10.07 1.12 9.22
N ASP A 143 9.42 1.28 8.10
CA ASP A 143 9.02 0.22 7.16
C ASP A 143 10.07 -0.91 7.02
N ASN A 144 11.33 -0.54 6.72
CA ASN A 144 12.43 -1.49 6.57
C ASN A 144 12.63 -2.39 7.81
N ASN A 145 12.47 -1.84 9.02
CA ASN A 145 12.62 -2.60 10.27
C ASN A 145 11.45 -3.58 10.46
N TYR A 146 10.23 -3.19 10.11
CA TYR A 146 9.04 -4.04 10.20
C TYR A 146 9.11 -5.20 9.23
N LEU A 147 9.50 -4.93 7.97
CA LEU A 147 9.78 -5.96 6.96
C LEU A 147 10.89 -6.92 7.40
N SER A 148 11.93 -6.40 8.04
CA SER A 148 13.05 -7.21 8.57
C SER A 148 12.59 -8.16 9.68
N THR A 149 11.82 -7.64 10.63
CA THR A 149 11.30 -8.41 11.77
C THR A 149 10.39 -9.55 11.31
N ALA A 150 9.58 -9.30 10.26
CA ALA A 150 8.69 -10.31 9.68
C ALA A 150 9.40 -11.33 8.77
N GLY A 151 10.70 -11.20 8.51
CA GLY A 151 11.45 -12.11 7.64
C GLY A 151 11.30 -11.86 6.14
N PHE A 152 10.64 -10.78 5.73
CA PHE A 152 10.35 -10.47 4.32
C PHE A 152 11.60 -10.44 3.42
N TRP A 153 12.68 -9.87 3.92
CA TRP A 153 13.93 -9.75 3.16
C TRP A 153 14.62 -11.10 2.85
N ALA A 154 14.23 -12.17 3.54
CA ALA A 154 14.74 -13.51 3.25
C ALA A 154 14.33 -13.99 1.84
N GLY A 155 13.20 -13.51 1.31
CA GLY A 155 12.69 -13.88 -0.02
C GLY A 155 13.03 -12.90 -1.14
N VAL A 156 13.55 -11.69 -0.85
CA VAL A 156 13.67 -10.60 -1.83
C VAL A 156 15.10 -10.39 -2.30
N GLY A 157 15.28 -10.23 -3.61
CA GLY A 157 16.57 -9.93 -4.25
C GLY A 157 17.38 -11.20 -4.58
N SER A 158 18.68 -11.03 -4.86
CA SER A 158 19.59 -12.12 -5.21
C SER A 158 20.19 -12.75 -3.97
N SER A 159 20.39 -14.09 -4.00
CA SER A 159 21.13 -14.82 -2.96
C SER A 159 22.61 -14.42 -2.83
N LYS A 160 23.16 -13.81 -3.89
CA LYS A 160 24.57 -13.36 -3.98
C LYS A 160 24.79 -11.91 -3.52
N MET A 161 23.73 -11.17 -3.20
CA MET A 161 23.77 -9.76 -2.87
C MET A 161 22.89 -9.46 -1.65
N LEU A 162 23.11 -8.30 -1.01
CA LEU A 162 22.15 -7.78 -0.03
C LEU A 162 20.79 -7.55 -0.69
N PRO A 163 19.68 -7.70 0.04
CA PRO A 163 18.36 -7.33 -0.48
C PRO A 163 18.34 -5.89 -0.94
N SER A 164 17.72 -5.63 -2.10
CA SER A 164 17.45 -4.27 -2.53
C SER A 164 16.21 -3.75 -1.82
N LEU A 165 16.31 -2.53 -1.28
CA LEU A 165 15.13 -1.86 -0.72
C LEU A 165 14.07 -1.68 -1.81
N ILE A 166 12.83 -1.81 -1.41
CA ILE A 166 11.67 -1.59 -2.27
C ILE A 166 11.01 -0.25 -1.96
N PHE A 167 10.34 0.31 -2.95
CA PHE A 167 9.49 1.48 -2.82
C PHE A 167 8.19 1.22 -3.60
N PRO A 168 7.01 1.58 -3.08
CA PRO A 168 6.75 2.35 -1.84
C PRO A 168 6.98 1.55 -0.54
N PRO A 169 6.95 2.20 0.64
CA PRO A 169 7.04 1.54 1.95
C PRO A 169 5.94 0.50 2.12
N LEU A 170 6.29 -0.78 2.07
CA LEU A 170 5.31 -1.86 1.92
C LEU A 170 4.55 -2.15 3.21
N ALA A 171 5.24 -2.24 4.35
CA ALA A 171 4.61 -2.48 5.66
C ALA A 171 3.67 -1.33 6.04
N ASP A 172 4.08 -0.08 5.77
CA ASP A 172 3.25 1.10 6.00
C ASP A 172 1.97 1.08 5.14
N CYS A 173 2.10 0.76 3.84
CA CYS A 173 0.96 0.64 2.94
C CYS A 173 0.01 -0.50 3.36
N LEU A 174 0.56 -1.66 3.71
CA LEU A 174 -0.23 -2.78 4.21
C LEU A 174 -0.95 -2.45 5.52
N GLY A 175 -0.26 -1.78 6.45
CA GLY A 175 -0.86 -1.26 7.69
C GLY A 175 -2.08 -0.41 7.42
N SER A 176 -2.00 0.47 6.41
CA SER A 176 -3.12 1.30 5.98
C SER A 176 -4.31 0.47 5.48
N LEU A 177 -4.05 -0.55 4.65
CA LEU A 177 -5.09 -1.41 4.08
C LEU A 177 -5.73 -2.31 5.12
N PHE A 178 -4.94 -2.88 6.05
CA PHE A 178 -5.48 -3.69 7.14
C PHE A 178 -6.26 -2.84 8.14
N ALA A 179 -5.79 -1.62 8.45
CA ALA A 179 -6.54 -0.69 9.30
C ALA A 179 -7.88 -0.32 8.66
N MET A 180 -7.89 0.06 7.38
CA MET A 180 -9.12 0.32 6.65
C MET A 180 -10.07 -0.90 6.70
N SER A 181 -9.58 -2.10 6.43
CA SER A 181 -10.38 -3.32 6.43
C SER A 181 -10.97 -3.63 7.81
N ALA A 182 -10.18 -3.49 8.87
CA ALA A 182 -10.61 -3.68 10.25
C ALA A 182 -11.65 -2.63 10.68
N ILE A 183 -11.47 -1.37 10.29
CA ILE A 183 -12.43 -0.29 10.54
C ILE A 183 -13.77 -0.61 9.87
N LEU A 184 -13.78 -1.02 8.60
CA LEU A 184 -15.00 -1.39 7.89
C LEU A 184 -15.72 -2.55 8.57
N GLY A 185 -14.98 -3.58 9.01
CA GLY A 185 -15.50 -4.68 9.80
C GLY A 185 -16.11 -4.23 11.13
N ALA A 186 -15.42 -3.34 11.84
CA ALA A 186 -15.88 -2.81 13.12
C ALA A 186 -17.14 -1.93 12.97
N ILE A 187 -17.20 -1.09 11.94
CA ILE A 187 -18.39 -0.29 11.62
C ILE A 187 -19.59 -1.23 11.33
N HIS A 188 -19.37 -2.29 10.55
CA HIS A 188 -20.42 -3.27 10.27
C HIS A 188 -20.89 -4.00 11.53
N ALA A 189 -19.97 -4.43 12.40
CA ALA A 189 -20.30 -5.07 13.67
C ALA A 189 -21.09 -4.12 14.59
N ARG A 190 -20.66 -2.88 14.72
CA ARG A 190 -21.32 -1.85 15.52
C ARG A 190 -22.78 -1.60 15.10
N HIS A 191 -23.12 -1.73 13.83
CA HIS A 191 -24.52 -1.63 13.37
C HIS A 191 -25.43 -2.71 13.96
N LYS A 192 -24.87 -3.81 14.48
CA LYS A 192 -25.64 -4.92 15.06
C LYS A 192 -25.82 -4.79 16.57
N ASP A 193 -24.79 -4.33 17.28
CA ASP A 193 -24.74 -4.35 18.75
C ASP A 193 -24.56 -2.96 19.39
N GLY A 194 -24.30 -1.92 18.59
CA GLY A 194 -24.08 -0.56 19.05
C GLY A 194 -22.70 -0.35 19.70
N GLN A 195 -21.82 -1.37 19.70
CA GLN A 195 -20.54 -1.31 20.40
C GLN A 195 -19.38 -1.01 19.43
N GLY A 196 -18.50 -0.10 19.82
CA GLY A 196 -17.20 0.08 19.23
C GLY A 196 -16.19 -0.97 19.73
N CYS A 197 -14.96 -0.88 19.26
CA CYS A 197 -13.89 -1.76 19.69
C CYS A 197 -12.54 -1.05 19.69
N TYR A 198 -11.54 -1.68 20.27
CA TYR A 198 -10.15 -1.29 20.12
C TYR A 198 -9.45 -2.20 19.11
N ILE A 199 -8.76 -1.60 18.17
CA ILE A 199 -8.02 -2.28 17.09
C ILE A 199 -6.56 -1.87 17.22
N ASP A 200 -5.69 -2.83 17.52
CA ASP A 200 -4.24 -2.67 17.55
C ASP A 200 -3.65 -3.28 16.28
N ILE A 201 -2.97 -2.47 15.48
CA ILE A 201 -2.31 -2.87 14.23
C ILE A 201 -0.81 -2.62 14.37
N ALA A 202 -0.04 -3.70 14.39
CA ALA A 202 1.41 -3.63 14.32
C ALA A 202 1.88 -3.67 12.86
N LEU A 203 2.70 -2.70 12.45
CA LEU A 203 3.25 -2.65 11.09
C LEU A 203 4.18 -3.83 10.78
N ALA A 204 4.76 -4.45 11.79
CA ALA A 204 5.49 -5.70 11.64
C ALA A 204 4.57 -6.90 11.36
N ASP A 205 3.39 -6.95 12.00
CA ASP A 205 2.46 -8.09 11.88
C ASP A 205 1.74 -8.13 10.53
N VAL A 206 1.46 -6.95 9.94
CA VAL A 206 0.74 -6.86 8.65
C VAL A 206 1.52 -7.46 7.48
N VAL A 207 2.80 -7.73 7.67
CA VAL A 207 3.65 -8.42 6.69
C VAL A 207 3.42 -9.93 6.70
N SER A 208 3.04 -10.50 7.85
CA SER A 208 2.89 -11.95 8.03
C SER A 208 1.94 -12.62 7.04
N PRO A 209 0.78 -12.05 6.68
CA PRO A 209 -0.08 -12.63 5.63
C PRO A 209 0.59 -12.76 4.26
N LEU A 210 1.52 -11.87 3.92
CA LEU A 210 2.30 -12.00 2.67
C LEU A 210 3.25 -13.18 2.71
N MET A 211 3.71 -13.58 3.90
CA MET A 211 4.62 -14.70 4.12
C MET A 211 3.89 -16.06 4.21
N SER A 212 2.60 -16.11 3.89
CA SER A 212 1.78 -17.33 4.08
C SER A 212 2.33 -18.55 3.35
N PHE A 213 2.89 -18.39 2.16
CA PHE A 213 3.50 -19.50 1.41
C PHE A 213 4.79 -19.99 2.07
N ASP A 214 5.64 -19.05 2.51
CA ASP A 214 6.89 -19.39 3.20
C ASP A 214 6.59 -20.03 4.54
N LEU A 215 5.65 -19.49 5.32
CA LEU A 215 5.21 -20.05 6.60
C LEU A 215 4.65 -21.47 6.43
N ALA A 216 3.84 -21.72 5.41
CA ALA A 216 3.36 -23.07 5.08
C ALA A 216 4.53 -23.99 4.69
N GLY A 217 5.50 -23.46 3.94
CA GLY A 217 6.70 -24.17 3.51
C GLY A 217 7.57 -24.68 4.64
N LEU A 218 7.57 -23.98 5.80
CA LEU A 218 8.31 -24.43 7.00
C LEU A 218 7.84 -25.80 7.52
N GLY A 219 6.62 -26.21 7.20
CA GLY A 219 6.09 -27.55 7.52
C GLY A 219 6.52 -28.64 6.55
N CYS A 220 7.20 -28.30 5.45
CA CYS A 220 7.65 -29.25 4.45
C CYS A 220 9.07 -29.76 4.79
N SER A 221 9.38 -30.99 4.40
CA SER A 221 10.71 -31.58 4.59
C SER A 221 11.79 -31.03 3.64
N ALA A 222 11.40 -30.26 2.62
CA ALA A 222 12.30 -29.63 1.68
C ALA A 222 12.89 -28.33 2.29
N SER A 223 14.15 -28.04 1.99
CA SER A 223 14.76 -26.76 2.36
C SER A 223 14.08 -25.62 1.57
N MET A 224 13.87 -24.48 2.24
CA MET A 224 13.39 -23.28 1.58
C MET A 224 14.40 -22.82 0.51
N PRO A 225 13.93 -22.42 -0.70
CA PRO A 225 14.82 -21.92 -1.73
C PRO A 225 15.49 -20.62 -1.28
N LEU A 226 16.72 -20.40 -1.77
CA LEU A 226 17.40 -19.13 -1.57
C LEU A 226 16.70 -18.02 -2.39
N ARG A 227 16.99 -16.78 -2.02
CA ARG A 227 16.52 -15.60 -2.77
C ARG A 227 16.83 -15.76 -4.25
N SER A 228 15.88 -15.39 -5.12
CA SER A 228 15.93 -15.53 -6.58
C SER A 228 16.05 -16.97 -7.12
N GLU A 229 15.90 -17.99 -6.30
CA GLU A 229 16.02 -19.40 -6.73
C GLU A 229 14.69 -20.15 -6.65
N GLY A 230 13.70 -19.58 -5.95
CA GLY A 230 12.36 -20.13 -5.85
C GLY A 230 11.51 -19.87 -7.08
N LEU A 231 10.38 -20.56 -7.14
CA LEU A 231 9.45 -20.59 -8.25
C LEU A 231 8.98 -19.18 -8.68
N LEU A 232 8.46 -18.38 -7.75
CA LEU A 232 7.95 -17.04 -8.01
C LEU A 232 8.92 -15.92 -7.60
N SER A 233 10.14 -16.27 -7.20
CA SER A 233 11.16 -15.32 -6.77
C SER A 233 12.32 -15.16 -7.77
N GLY A 234 12.18 -15.69 -8.99
CA GLY A 234 13.16 -15.51 -10.06
C GLY A 234 13.99 -16.75 -10.43
N GLY A 235 13.72 -17.92 -9.81
CA GLY A 235 14.34 -19.20 -10.18
C GLY A 235 13.80 -19.79 -11.48
N TRP A 236 12.60 -19.40 -11.88
CA TRP A 236 11.89 -19.92 -13.05
C TRP A 236 12.08 -19.01 -14.27
N ALA A 237 12.48 -19.57 -15.42
CA ALA A 237 12.70 -18.78 -16.64
C ALA A 237 11.42 -18.15 -17.19
N CYS A 238 10.27 -18.80 -17.01
CA CYS A 238 8.98 -18.29 -17.43
C CYS A 238 8.38 -17.22 -16.47
N TYR A 239 9.03 -16.95 -15.34
CA TYR A 239 8.58 -15.94 -14.36
C TYR A 239 9.74 -15.05 -13.92
N LYS A 240 10.06 -14.05 -14.74
CA LYS A 240 11.23 -13.20 -14.53
C LYS A 240 11.12 -11.88 -15.29
N ILE A 241 11.87 -10.86 -14.85
CA ILE A 241 12.11 -9.62 -15.61
C ILE A 241 13.37 -9.79 -16.44
N TYR A 242 13.27 -9.45 -17.73
CA TYR A 242 14.35 -9.54 -18.71
C TYR A 242 14.64 -8.17 -19.32
N GLN A 243 15.89 -7.95 -19.69
CA GLN A 243 16.33 -6.70 -20.29
C GLN A 243 16.50 -6.85 -21.80
N THR A 244 16.01 -5.87 -22.57
CA THR A 244 16.11 -5.79 -24.03
C THR A 244 17.45 -5.19 -24.49
N ALA A 245 17.71 -5.18 -25.81
CA ALA A 245 18.93 -4.65 -26.39
C ALA A 245 19.13 -3.14 -26.13
N ASP A 246 18.03 -2.39 -26.01
CA ASP A 246 17.97 -0.95 -25.75
C ASP A 246 17.79 -0.61 -24.25
N ASP A 247 18.21 -1.53 -23.37
CA ASP A 247 18.18 -1.40 -21.91
C ASP A 247 16.80 -1.15 -21.31
N ARG A 248 15.72 -1.42 -22.06
CA ARG A 248 14.36 -1.47 -21.51
C ARG A 248 14.11 -2.86 -20.89
N GLU A 249 13.02 -2.98 -20.15
CA GLU A 249 12.71 -4.18 -19.41
C GLU A 249 11.32 -4.71 -19.76
N VAL A 250 11.21 -6.04 -19.78
CA VAL A 250 9.94 -6.75 -19.95
C VAL A 250 9.76 -7.76 -18.83
N ALA A 251 8.53 -7.91 -18.35
CA ALA A 251 8.14 -8.91 -17.37
C ALA A 251 7.46 -10.07 -18.08
N LEU A 252 8.03 -11.27 -17.94
CA LEU A 252 7.45 -12.53 -18.39
C LEU A 252 6.85 -13.25 -17.20
N GLY A 253 5.56 -13.60 -17.28
CA GLY A 253 4.79 -14.29 -16.25
C GLY A 253 4.07 -15.53 -16.78
N ALA A 254 4.67 -16.23 -17.73
CA ALA A 254 4.08 -17.38 -18.45
C ALA A 254 4.10 -18.68 -17.59
N VAL A 255 3.46 -18.63 -16.43
CA VAL A 255 3.48 -19.70 -15.41
C VAL A 255 2.78 -20.96 -15.90
N GLU A 256 1.61 -20.81 -16.52
CA GLU A 256 0.87 -21.96 -17.05
C GLU A 256 1.54 -22.52 -18.34
N PRO A 257 1.61 -23.84 -18.52
CA PRO A 257 2.25 -24.46 -19.68
C PRO A 257 1.76 -23.92 -21.03
N LYS A 258 0.49 -23.58 -21.15
CA LYS A 258 -0.09 -23.04 -22.39
C LYS A 258 0.51 -21.67 -22.74
N PHE A 259 0.69 -20.76 -21.75
CA PHE A 259 1.29 -19.46 -21.99
C PHE A 259 2.78 -19.53 -22.28
N TRP A 260 3.50 -20.46 -21.60
CA TRP A 260 4.89 -20.74 -21.91
C TRP A 260 5.07 -21.29 -23.33
N ALA A 261 4.27 -22.28 -23.73
CA ALA A 261 4.30 -22.80 -25.09
C ALA A 261 4.00 -21.74 -26.15
N THR A 262 3.01 -20.85 -25.88
CA THR A 262 2.68 -19.72 -26.75
C THR A 262 3.84 -18.73 -26.85
N PHE A 263 4.50 -18.42 -25.73
CA PHE A 263 5.71 -17.59 -25.70
C PHE A 263 6.83 -18.24 -26.53
N CYS A 264 7.12 -19.52 -26.31
CA CYS A 264 8.17 -20.26 -27.05
C CYS A 264 7.92 -20.26 -28.56
N ALA A 265 6.67 -20.45 -28.98
CA ALA A 265 6.31 -20.44 -30.39
C ALA A 265 6.54 -19.06 -31.02
N ALA A 266 6.08 -17.97 -30.36
CA ALA A 266 6.29 -16.61 -30.84
C ALA A 266 7.76 -16.17 -30.80
N ALA A 267 8.54 -16.69 -29.85
CA ALA A 267 9.97 -16.48 -29.76
C ALA A 267 10.75 -17.26 -30.85
N GLY A 268 10.12 -18.27 -31.51
CA GLY A 268 10.78 -19.17 -32.43
C GLY A 268 11.67 -20.20 -31.74
N ARG A 269 11.37 -20.53 -30.48
CA ARG A 269 12.16 -21.38 -29.58
C ARG A 269 11.30 -22.50 -29.00
N LEU A 270 10.77 -23.36 -29.90
CA LEU A 270 9.99 -24.54 -29.52
C LEU A 270 10.78 -25.54 -28.66
N ASP A 271 12.11 -25.52 -28.78
CA ASP A 271 13.04 -26.30 -27.96
C ASP A 271 12.97 -25.96 -26.46
N TRP A 272 12.41 -24.82 -26.08
CA TRP A 272 12.21 -24.40 -24.67
C TRP A 272 10.95 -24.99 -24.05
N THR A 273 9.99 -25.45 -24.85
CA THR A 273 8.63 -25.77 -24.35
C THR A 273 8.66 -26.77 -23.21
N ASP A 274 9.34 -27.89 -23.37
CA ASP A 274 9.40 -28.97 -22.37
C ASP A 274 10.35 -28.64 -21.21
N ARG A 275 11.20 -27.64 -21.36
CA ARG A 275 12.19 -27.23 -20.36
C ARG A 275 11.60 -26.36 -19.23
N GLN A 276 10.32 -25.97 -19.30
CA GLN A 276 9.62 -25.32 -18.19
C GLN A 276 9.63 -26.19 -16.92
N ALA A 277 9.63 -27.51 -17.08
CA ALA A 277 9.63 -28.48 -15.98
C ALA A 277 11.03 -28.81 -15.41
N GLU A 278 12.10 -28.19 -15.93
CA GLU A 278 13.45 -28.39 -15.38
C GLU A 278 13.54 -27.96 -13.93
N ALA A 279 14.44 -28.57 -13.17
CA ALA A 279 14.66 -28.24 -11.75
C ALA A 279 15.09 -26.78 -11.55
N LEU A 280 14.66 -26.20 -10.45
CA LEU A 280 15.04 -24.84 -10.07
C LEU A 280 16.41 -24.80 -9.35
N PRO A 281 17.16 -23.70 -9.51
CA PRO A 281 16.94 -22.60 -10.45
C PRO A 281 17.33 -22.99 -11.88
N GLN A 282 16.56 -22.56 -12.85
CA GLN A 282 16.74 -22.88 -14.29
C GLN A 282 17.79 -21.98 -14.94
N VAL A 283 19.00 -21.94 -14.42
CA VAL A 283 20.04 -20.97 -14.82
C VAL A 283 20.38 -21.05 -16.31
N ALA A 284 20.49 -22.25 -16.86
CA ALA A 284 20.81 -22.42 -18.28
C ALA A 284 19.70 -21.87 -19.19
N LEU A 285 18.43 -22.21 -18.93
CA LEU A 285 17.29 -21.70 -19.66
C LEU A 285 17.12 -20.18 -19.47
N GLN A 286 17.33 -19.67 -18.27
CA GLN A 286 17.30 -18.23 -18.01
C GLN A 286 18.34 -17.47 -18.83
N ASN A 287 19.55 -17.99 -18.97
CA ASN A 287 20.59 -17.37 -19.78
C ASN A 287 20.20 -17.33 -21.27
N GLU A 288 19.59 -18.38 -21.79
CA GLU A 288 19.12 -18.43 -23.17
C GLU A 288 17.98 -17.45 -23.43
N VAL A 289 16.99 -17.36 -22.50
CA VAL A 289 15.91 -16.39 -22.59
C VAL A 289 16.44 -14.95 -22.43
N THR A 290 17.43 -14.74 -21.55
CA THR A 290 18.12 -13.44 -21.42
C THR A 290 18.79 -13.06 -22.75
N ALA A 291 19.55 -13.97 -23.36
CA ALA A 291 20.21 -13.75 -24.66
C ALA A 291 19.18 -13.44 -25.76
N PHE A 292 18.02 -14.12 -25.75
CA PHE A 292 16.94 -13.84 -26.69
C PHE A 292 16.49 -12.39 -26.57
N PHE A 293 16.11 -11.91 -25.36
CA PHE A 293 15.63 -10.55 -25.19
C PHE A 293 16.71 -9.50 -25.48
N ARG A 294 17.98 -9.78 -25.16
CA ARG A 294 19.10 -8.91 -25.45
C ARG A 294 19.43 -8.74 -26.96
N ASN A 295 18.88 -9.60 -27.81
CA ASN A 295 19.05 -9.47 -29.27
C ASN A 295 18.02 -8.52 -29.92
N TYR A 296 17.01 -8.05 -29.20
CA TYR A 296 15.94 -7.24 -29.76
C TYR A 296 15.70 -5.99 -28.92
N SER A 297 15.40 -4.87 -29.56
CA SER A 297 14.85 -3.69 -28.89
C SER A 297 13.45 -3.95 -28.34
N LEU A 298 12.99 -3.12 -27.41
CA LEU A 298 11.62 -3.19 -26.89
C LEU A 298 10.58 -3.15 -28.02
N GLN A 299 10.79 -2.25 -29.01
CA GLN A 299 9.86 -2.13 -30.15
C GLN A 299 9.77 -3.41 -30.97
N GLU A 300 10.90 -4.08 -31.22
CA GLU A 300 10.92 -5.35 -31.95
C GLU A 300 10.24 -6.47 -31.15
N ILE A 301 10.43 -6.50 -29.82
CA ILE A 301 9.72 -7.43 -28.93
C ILE A 301 8.22 -7.17 -28.98
N LEU A 302 7.76 -5.93 -28.86
CA LEU A 302 6.34 -5.60 -28.91
C LEU A 302 5.71 -5.98 -30.26
N SER A 303 6.41 -5.75 -31.37
CA SER A 303 5.94 -6.15 -32.70
C SER A 303 5.88 -7.68 -32.85
N ARG A 304 6.87 -8.41 -32.32
CA ARG A 304 6.91 -9.88 -32.39
C ARG A 304 5.80 -10.53 -31.57
N PHE A 305 5.48 -9.97 -30.43
CA PHE A 305 4.46 -10.48 -29.52
C PHE A 305 3.12 -9.77 -29.64
N GLU A 306 2.92 -8.98 -30.68
CA GLU A 306 1.63 -8.31 -30.95
C GLU A 306 0.50 -9.35 -31.06
N ASN A 307 -0.56 -9.16 -30.29
CA ASN A 307 -1.70 -10.08 -30.19
C ASN A 307 -1.36 -11.51 -29.72
N VAL A 308 -0.21 -11.71 -29.09
CA VAL A 308 0.20 -13.00 -28.52
C VAL A 308 -0.09 -13.01 -27.03
N ASP A 309 -1.06 -13.81 -26.60
CA ASP A 309 -1.44 -13.95 -25.19
C ASP A 309 -0.49 -14.92 -24.48
N CYS A 310 0.64 -14.41 -23.98
CA CYS A 310 1.69 -15.20 -23.32
C CYS A 310 2.21 -14.58 -22.00
N CYS A 311 1.45 -13.69 -21.39
CA CYS A 311 1.82 -13.02 -20.14
C CYS A 311 3.15 -12.25 -20.23
N LEU A 312 3.41 -11.61 -21.36
CA LEU A 312 4.56 -10.72 -21.57
C LEU A 312 4.08 -9.26 -21.51
N THR A 313 4.72 -8.43 -20.65
CA THR A 313 4.38 -7.02 -20.51
C THR A 313 5.64 -6.15 -20.39
N THR A 314 5.57 -4.91 -20.88
CA THR A 314 6.64 -3.93 -20.68
C THR A 314 6.68 -3.48 -19.21
N VAL A 315 7.87 -3.35 -18.64
CA VAL A 315 8.06 -2.65 -17.36
C VAL A 315 8.02 -1.14 -17.65
N LEU A 316 6.93 -0.52 -17.28
CA LEU A 316 6.69 0.91 -17.53
C LEU A 316 7.33 1.78 -16.45
N HIS A 317 7.93 2.88 -16.84
CA HIS A 317 8.19 3.97 -15.90
C HIS A 317 6.90 4.62 -15.45
N ILE A 318 6.90 5.27 -14.28
CA ILE A 318 5.67 5.87 -13.71
C ILE A 318 5.04 6.90 -14.67
N GLN A 319 5.86 7.67 -15.40
CA GLN A 319 5.39 8.64 -16.39
C GLN A 319 4.66 7.97 -17.56
N GLU A 320 5.14 6.80 -18.01
CA GLU A 320 4.50 6.01 -19.06
C GLU A 320 3.20 5.37 -18.55
N SER A 321 3.26 4.83 -17.32
CA SER A 321 2.10 4.18 -16.68
C SER A 321 0.91 5.12 -16.58
N VAL A 322 1.09 6.35 -16.11
CA VAL A 322 -0.01 7.33 -15.98
C VAL A 322 -0.57 7.81 -17.32
N GLN A 323 0.18 7.62 -18.42
CA GLN A 323 -0.23 7.98 -19.79
C GLN A 323 -0.76 6.78 -20.58
N SER A 324 -0.71 5.56 -20.03
CA SER A 324 -1.16 4.36 -20.72
C SER A 324 -2.67 4.37 -21.00
N ASP A 325 -3.08 3.64 -22.03
CA ASP A 325 -4.51 3.44 -22.34
C ASP A 325 -5.23 2.77 -21.16
N TYR A 326 -4.57 1.80 -20.51
CA TYR A 326 -5.09 1.16 -19.32
C TYR A 326 -5.41 2.17 -18.21
N ALA A 327 -4.48 3.07 -17.90
CA ALA A 327 -4.71 4.09 -16.86
C ALA A 327 -5.85 5.05 -17.24
N ARG A 328 -5.93 5.45 -18.52
CA ARG A 328 -7.00 6.33 -19.03
C ARG A 328 -8.37 5.67 -18.94
N GLU A 329 -8.50 4.44 -19.40
CA GLU A 329 -9.76 3.69 -19.38
C GLU A 329 -10.23 3.36 -17.97
N ARG A 330 -9.31 2.94 -17.10
CA ARG A 330 -9.64 2.63 -15.71
C ARG A 330 -10.01 3.89 -14.91
N GLY A 331 -9.43 5.04 -15.21
CA GLY A 331 -9.72 6.32 -14.55
C GLY A 331 -9.42 6.35 -13.04
N ILE A 332 -8.57 5.42 -12.57
CA ILE A 332 -8.14 5.35 -11.15
C ILE A 332 -7.00 6.32 -10.88
N VAL A 333 -6.07 6.47 -11.84
CA VAL A 333 -5.00 7.45 -11.76
C VAL A 333 -5.34 8.62 -12.68
N LYS A 334 -5.33 9.83 -12.13
CA LYS A 334 -5.65 11.05 -12.90
C LYS A 334 -4.93 12.28 -12.35
N LYS A 335 -4.99 13.38 -13.08
CA LYS A 335 -4.54 14.69 -12.58
C LYS A 335 -5.33 15.04 -11.33
N ALA A 336 -4.61 15.42 -10.26
CA ALA A 336 -5.24 15.85 -9.02
C ALA A 336 -5.89 17.23 -9.17
N GLN A 337 -6.98 17.45 -8.45
CA GLN A 337 -7.63 18.76 -8.41
C GLN A 337 -6.95 19.73 -7.43
N GLY A 338 -6.31 19.18 -6.40
CA GLY A 338 -5.74 19.93 -5.30
C GLY A 338 -4.27 20.29 -5.43
N HIS A 339 -3.55 19.71 -6.39
CA HIS A 339 -2.10 19.92 -6.59
C HIS A 339 -1.68 19.59 -8.03
N PRO A 340 -0.49 20.05 -8.49
CA PRO A 340 -0.06 19.87 -9.89
C PRO A 340 0.20 18.42 -10.32
N GLY A 341 0.31 17.48 -9.38
CA GLY A 341 0.65 16.07 -9.63
C GLY A 341 -0.55 15.22 -10.07
N TYR A 342 -0.35 13.93 -9.95
CA TYR A 342 -1.39 12.91 -10.14
C TYR A 342 -1.86 12.38 -8.79
N GLU A 343 -3.09 11.87 -8.76
CA GLU A 343 -3.64 11.14 -7.62
C GLU A 343 -4.05 9.73 -8.04
N ALA A 344 -3.80 8.76 -7.18
CA ALA A 344 -4.37 7.42 -7.28
C ALA A 344 -5.60 7.35 -6.37
N LEU A 345 -6.76 7.16 -6.95
CA LEU A 345 -8.04 7.04 -6.25
C LEU A 345 -8.25 5.63 -5.72
N PHE A 346 -9.30 5.43 -4.95
CA PHE A 346 -9.67 4.09 -4.51
C PHE A 346 -9.77 3.13 -5.72
N PRO A 347 -9.08 1.97 -5.72
CA PRO A 347 -8.84 1.17 -6.92
C PRO A 347 -10.02 0.26 -7.30
N ALA A 348 -11.24 0.80 -7.30
CA ALA A 348 -12.43 0.06 -7.70
C ALA A 348 -13.38 0.91 -8.55
N LEU A 349 -13.94 0.29 -9.57
CA LEU A 349 -15.06 0.82 -10.33
C LEU A 349 -16.36 0.27 -9.75
N ILE A 350 -17.21 1.14 -9.22
CA ILE A 350 -18.50 0.73 -8.68
C ILE A 350 -19.55 0.84 -9.79
N ASN A 351 -20.13 -0.28 -10.18
CA ASN A 351 -21.02 -0.39 -11.34
C ASN A 351 -20.38 0.14 -12.63
N GLY A 352 -19.07 -0.12 -12.83
CA GLY A 352 -18.33 0.35 -13.99
C GLY A 352 -17.91 1.84 -13.93
N VAL A 353 -18.20 2.55 -12.84
CA VAL A 353 -17.90 3.97 -12.69
C VAL A 353 -16.68 4.18 -11.78
N PRO A 354 -15.61 4.84 -12.24
CA PRO A 354 -14.45 5.14 -11.43
C PRO A 354 -14.77 6.17 -10.34
N PRO A 355 -13.97 6.22 -9.25
CA PRO A 355 -14.10 7.23 -8.21
C PRO A 355 -13.95 8.66 -8.73
N GLN A 356 -14.49 9.61 -7.98
CA GLN A 356 -14.31 11.04 -8.27
C GLN A 356 -12.95 11.51 -7.73
N GLY A 357 -12.37 12.55 -8.38
CA GLY A 357 -11.17 13.22 -7.89
C GLY A 357 -11.41 13.86 -6.52
N ARG A 358 -10.36 13.88 -5.70
CA ARG A 358 -10.42 14.44 -4.36
C ARG A 358 -10.33 15.96 -4.40
N ARG A 359 -10.98 16.61 -3.45
CA ARG A 359 -10.80 18.04 -3.19
C ARG A 359 -9.44 18.27 -2.50
N PRO A 360 -8.89 19.49 -2.52
CA PRO A 360 -7.74 19.82 -1.68
C PRO A 360 -8.04 19.60 -0.19
N LEU A 361 -7.00 19.35 0.60
CA LEU A 361 -7.05 19.52 2.06
C LEU A 361 -7.51 20.94 2.38
N SER A 362 -8.46 21.10 3.28
CA SER A 362 -8.98 22.42 3.68
C SER A 362 -9.08 22.52 5.19
N GLN A 363 -8.96 23.74 5.73
CA GLN A 363 -9.16 23.95 7.16
C GLN A 363 -10.57 23.53 7.57
N LEU A 364 -10.69 22.99 8.78
CA LEU A 364 -11.98 22.82 9.43
C LEU A 364 -12.45 24.22 9.78
N ASP A 365 -13.62 24.61 9.27
CA ASP A 365 -14.27 25.85 9.69
C ASP A 365 -14.45 25.80 11.20
N GLY A 366 -14.06 26.84 11.92
CA GLY A 366 -14.02 26.85 13.38
C GLY A 366 -15.31 26.37 14.04
N PRO A 367 -15.24 25.99 15.34
CA PRO A 367 -16.40 25.51 16.08
C PRO A 367 -17.52 26.49 16.13
#